data_86f8b4e7553d95c4ca93edc07c0c7786
#
_entry.id   86f8b4e7553d95c4ca93edc07c0c7786
#
_cell.length_a   1.000
_cell.length_b   1.000
_cell.length_c   1.000
_cell.angle_alpha   90.00
_cell.angle_beta   90.00
_cell.angle_gamma   90.00
#
_symmetry.space_group_name_H-M   'P 1'
#
loop_
_entity.id
_entity.type
_entity.pdbx_description
1 polymer ?
#
loop_
_entity_poly.entity_id
_entity_poly.type
_entity_poly.pdbx_seq_one_letter_code
_entity_poly.pdbx_strand_id
1 'polypeptide(L)'
;MQIVSVFGREILDSRGNPTIEVEVTLDSGFVGTAAVPSGASTGENEALELRDGDKKRYGGKGVLKAVENVNKVIAPEIIGMDATQQRAIDKAMIELDGTPTKSKLGANAILGVSLAVAKAAAAELGMPLYRYIGGTNAYVLPVPMMNIINGGAHSDAPIAFQEFMIRPIGAENEAEAVRMGAEVFHALQKVLKGRGLSTAVGDEGGFAPALKGINDALDCIIAAIENAGYVPGKDVTIAMDCAASEFCFKEDGKFYYDYKQLKDGKKKDPRGRKLTTDQQINYLKQLITKYPIDSIEDGLSEEDWEGWVKLTKAIGDRCQLVGDDLFVTNVKYLQQGIEMGAGNSILIKVNQIGSLTETLDAIEMAHRHGYTTVTSHRSGETEDTTIADIAVATNSGQIKTGSLSRTDRIAKYNRLMRIEIELADEARYGYKKLR
;
A
#
# COMPACT_ATOMS: atom_id res chain seq x y z
N MET A 1 31.22 -9.53 -0.61
CA MET A 1 30.20 -8.45 -0.46
C MET A 1 30.03 -8.07 1.00
N GLN A 2 31.14 -7.76 1.69
CA GLN A 2 31.03 -7.38 3.09
C GLN A 2 30.49 -5.97 3.26
N ILE A 3 29.59 -5.77 4.21
CA ILE A 3 29.11 -4.45 4.62
C ILE A 3 30.23 -3.76 5.38
N VAL A 4 30.67 -2.60 4.90
CA VAL A 4 31.75 -1.80 5.54
C VAL A 4 31.22 -0.52 6.16
N SER A 5 30.05 -0.02 5.74
CA SER A 5 29.42 1.16 6.31
C SER A 5 27.89 1.06 6.24
N VAL A 6 27.24 1.57 7.29
CA VAL A 6 25.80 1.76 7.36
C VAL A 6 25.56 3.14 7.94
N PHE A 7 24.85 3.98 7.21
CA PHE A 7 24.61 5.38 7.59
C PHE A 7 23.14 5.77 7.41
N GLY A 8 22.49 6.12 8.50
CA GLY A 8 21.13 6.66 8.51
C GLY A 8 21.12 8.18 8.58
N ARG A 9 20.17 8.80 7.90
CA ARG A 9 19.91 10.25 7.93
C ARG A 9 18.41 10.54 7.96
N GLU A 10 18.05 11.71 8.48
CA GLU A 10 16.68 12.21 8.40
C GLU A 10 16.50 12.93 7.07
N ILE A 11 15.40 12.63 6.37
CA ILE A 11 14.92 13.33 5.18
C ILE A 11 13.44 13.70 5.35
N LEU A 12 12.83 14.35 4.37
CA LEU A 12 11.40 14.65 4.38
C LEU A 12 10.63 13.70 3.46
N ASP A 13 9.44 13.30 3.93
CA ASP A 13 8.46 12.58 3.12
C ASP A 13 7.63 13.54 2.23
N SER A 14 6.73 13.00 1.41
CA SER A 14 5.84 13.74 0.51
C SER A 14 4.85 14.68 1.20
N ARG A 15 4.70 14.55 2.52
CA ARG A 15 3.88 15.45 3.36
C ARG A 15 4.71 16.51 4.09
N GLY A 16 6.03 16.53 3.89
CA GLY A 16 6.95 17.42 4.62
C GLY A 16 7.20 16.97 6.07
N ASN A 17 6.88 15.73 6.43
CA ASN A 17 7.24 15.15 7.72
C ASN A 17 8.59 14.43 7.63
N PRO A 18 9.37 14.40 8.71
CA PRO A 18 10.61 13.62 8.74
C PRO A 18 10.36 12.13 8.53
N THR A 19 11.26 11.50 7.78
CA THR A 19 11.42 10.05 7.68
C THR A 19 12.90 9.70 7.61
N ILE A 20 13.24 8.41 7.60
CA ILE A 20 14.60 7.93 7.58
C ILE A 20 15.01 7.47 6.19
N GLU A 21 16.23 7.81 5.79
CA GLU A 21 16.95 7.23 4.66
C GLU A 21 18.20 6.55 5.17
N VAL A 22 18.47 5.35 4.67
CA VAL A 22 19.66 4.56 5.03
C VAL A 22 20.49 4.27 3.79
N GLU A 23 21.79 4.41 3.95
CA GLU A 23 22.82 4.07 2.96
C GLU A 23 23.70 2.93 3.50
N VAL A 24 23.89 1.89 2.70
CA VAL A 24 24.78 0.77 2.99
C VAL A 24 25.87 0.72 1.93
N THR A 25 27.14 0.71 2.36
CA THR A 25 28.31 0.61 1.47
C THR A 25 28.99 -0.75 1.67
N LEU A 26 29.34 -1.39 0.56
CA LEU A 26 30.07 -2.65 0.54
C LEU A 26 31.57 -2.46 0.36
N ASP A 27 32.38 -3.46 0.69
CA ASP A 27 33.83 -3.47 0.55
C ASP A 27 34.34 -3.24 -0.88
N SER A 28 33.51 -3.55 -1.86
CA SER A 28 33.70 -3.26 -3.29
C SER A 28 33.45 -1.79 -3.68
N GLY A 29 32.87 -0.97 -2.78
CA GLY A 29 32.48 0.40 -3.03
C GLY A 29 31.06 0.58 -3.59
N PHE A 30 30.30 -0.50 -3.85
CA PHE A 30 28.90 -0.39 -4.22
C PHE A 30 28.05 0.10 -3.05
N VAL A 31 27.04 0.89 -3.38
CA VAL A 31 26.16 1.55 -2.39
C VAL A 31 24.71 1.23 -2.70
N GLY A 32 23.95 0.91 -1.66
CA GLY A 32 22.49 0.82 -1.70
C GLY A 32 21.86 1.86 -0.79
N THR A 33 20.88 2.59 -1.29
CA THR A 33 20.15 3.63 -0.53
C THR A 33 18.65 3.33 -0.53
N ALA A 34 18.03 3.41 0.64
CA ALA A 34 16.59 3.20 0.79
C ALA A 34 15.97 4.25 1.71
N ALA A 35 14.84 4.80 1.31
CA ALA A 35 14.03 5.71 2.11
C ALA A 35 12.74 5.00 2.56
N VAL A 36 12.35 5.21 3.81
CA VAL A 36 11.24 4.50 4.45
C VAL A 36 9.93 5.31 4.33
N PRO A 37 8.83 4.71 3.87
CA PRO A 37 7.53 5.38 3.85
C PRO A 37 6.90 5.46 5.26
N SER A 38 5.90 6.35 5.42
CA SER A 38 5.22 6.60 6.69
C SER A 38 3.70 6.63 6.52
N GLY A 39 2.96 5.96 7.40
CA GLY A 39 1.50 5.97 7.39
C GLY A 39 0.88 7.25 7.97
N ALA A 40 -0.36 7.57 7.55
CA ALA A 40 -1.20 8.58 8.20
C ALA A 40 -2.19 7.92 9.18
N SER A 41 -2.93 6.91 8.72
CA SER A 41 -3.65 5.95 9.53
C SER A 41 -2.78 4.72 9.73
N THR A 42 -2.78 4.14 10.93
CA THR A 42 -2.00 2.93 11.25
C THR A 42 -2.91 1.93 11.95
N GLY A 43 -2.90 0.68 11.49
CA GLY A 43 -3.55 -0.43 12.18
C GLY A 43 -2.94 -0.62 13.57
N GLU A 44 -3.74 -1.05 14.54
CA GLU A 44 -3.28 -1.23 15.93
C GLU A 44 -2.13 -2.24 16.08
N ASN A 45 -2.02 -3.16 15.14
CA ASN A 45 -1.06 -4.27 15.15
C ASN A 45 0.18 -4.04 14.25
N GLU A 46 0.36 -2.84 13.68
CA GLU A 46 1.54 -2.52 12.89
C GLU A 46 2.82 -2.48 13.74
N ALA A 47 3.95 -2.78 13.12
CA ALA A 47 5.26 -2.53 13.73
C ALA A 47 5.47 -1.02 13.96
N LEU A 48 6.16 -0.66 15.04
CA LEU A 48 6.27 0.72 15.51
C LEU A 48 7.20 1.56 14.64
N GLU A 49 6.68 2.62 14.05
CA GLU A 49 7.48 3.71 13.51
C GLU A 49 8.01 4.58 14.66
N LEU A 50 9.31 4.53 14.92
CA LEU A 50 9.91 5.26 16.04
C LEU A 50 10.02 6.75 15.72
N ARG A 51 9.34 7.57 16.53
CA ARG A 51 9.35 9.04 16.49
C ARG A 51 9.98 9.60 17.75
N ASP A 52 10.60 10.78 17.63
CA ASP A 52 11.33 11.43 18.75
C ASP A 52 10.40 11.89 19.87
N GLY A 53 9.17 12.33 19.53
CA GLY A 53 8.19 12.85 20.47
C GLY A 53 8.51 14.28 20.99
N ASP A 54 9.62 14.89 20.57
CA ASP A 54 9.96 16.27 20.94
C ASP A 54 9.08 17.29 20.20
N LYS A 55 8.11 17.85 20.90
CA LYS A 55 7.14 18.81 20.35
C LYS A 55 7.78 20.08 19.79
N LYS A 56 9.02 20.41 20.19
CA LYS A 56 9.76 21.59 19.69
C LYS A 56 10.35 21.36 18.30
N ARG A 57 10.44 20.09 17.88
CA ARG A 57 11.02 19.73 16.59
C ARG A 57 10.01 18.92 15.77
N TYR A 58 9.61 19.44 14.61
CA TYR A 58 8.58 18.83 13.72
C TYR A 58 7.29 18.43 14.46
N GLY A 59 6.90 19.14 15.50
CA GLY A 59 5.70 18.80 16.29
C GLY A 59 5.74 17.43 16.95
N GLY A 60 6.92 16.86 17.18
CA GLY A 60 7.12 15.53 17.76
C GLY A 60 7.39 14.43 16.74
N LYS A 61 7.33 14.75 15.44
CA LYS A 61 7.46 13.74 14.36
C LYS A 61 8.90 13.49 13.89
N GLY A 62 9.94 14.10 14.53
CA GLY A 62 11.34 13.83 14.22
C GLY A 62 11.70 12.35 14.31
N VAL A 63 12.76 11.92 13.62
CA VAL A 63 13.23 10.52 13.58
C VAL A 63 14.69 10.37 13.98
N LEU A 64 15.26 11.33 14.70
CA LEU A 64 16.68 11.28 15.09
C LEU A 64 17.02 10.10 16.00
N LYS A 65 16.08 9.62 16.84
CA LYS A 65 16.27 8.40 17.62
C LYS A 65 16.42 7.16 16.72
N ALA A 66 15.59 7.03 15.69
CA ALA A 66 15.71 5.97 14.71
C ALA A 66 17.03 6.07 13.93
N VAL A 67 17.43 7.28 13.52
CA VAL A 67 18.74 7.54 12.88
C VAL A 67 19.88 7.14 13.81
N GLU A 68 19.81 7.49 15.08
CA GLU A 68 20.83 7.11 16.07
C GLU A 68 20.90 5.58 16.24
N ASN A 69 19.75 4.90 16.28
CA ASN A 69 19.69 3.45 16.34
C ASN A 69 20.34 2.80 15.11
N VAL A 70 20.14 3.32 13.89
CA VAL A 70 20.85 2.85 12.70
C VAL A 70 22.37 3.02 12.87
N ASN A 71 22.81 4.24 13.22
CA ASN A 71 24.22 4.60 13.17
C ASN A 71 25.04 4.00 14.32
N LYS A 72 24.44 3.85 15.51
CA LYS A 72 25.19 3.46 16.73
C LYS A 72 24.84 2.06 17.26
N VAL A 73 23.70 1.48 16.86
CA VAL A 73 23.24 0.20 17.39
C VAL A 73 23.21 -0.87 16.29
N ILE A 74 22.55 -0.60 15.17
CA ILE A 74 22.43 -1.58 14.07
C ILE A 74 23.73 -1.67 13.29
N ALA A 75 24.36 -0.55 12.90
CA ALA A 75 25.55 -0.55 12.08
C ALA A 75 26.71 -1.40 12.67
N PRO A 76 27.07 -1.27 13.96
CA PRO A 76 28.13 -2.12 14.55
C PRO A 76 27.82 -3.62 14.53
N GLU A 77 26.54 -4.00 14.59
CA GLU A 77 26.11 -5.40 14.60
C GLU A 77 26.24 -6.07 13.23
N ILE A 78 25.96 -5.33 12.14
CA ILE A 78 25.90 -5.92 10.81
C ILE A 78 27.13 -5.62 9.92
N ILE A 79 28.00 -4.68 10.32
CA ILE A 79 29.28 -4.44 9.62
C ILE A 79 30.11 -5.71 9.65
N GLY A 80 30.65 -6.11 8.49
CA GLY A 80 31.36 -7.36 8.28
C GLY A 80 30.50 -8.54 7.83
N MET A 81 29.18 -8.44 7.91
CA MET A 81 28.28 -9.47 7.36
C MET A 81 28.27 -9.41 5.83
N ASP A 82 27.97 -10.54 5.20
CA ASP A 82 27.79 -10.62 3.75
C ASP A 82 26.41 -10.12 3.37
N ALA A 83 26.35 -9.07 2.55
CA ALA A 83 25.10 -8.43 2.12
C ALA A 83 24.14 -9.36 1.37
N THR A 84 24.61 -10.47 0.80
CA THR A 84 23.76 -11.49 0.17
C THR A 84 22.97 -12.33 1.17
N GLN A 85 23.34 -12.30 2.44
CA GLN A 85 22.70 -13.05 3.52
C GLN A 85 21.52 -12.25 4.12
N GLN A 86 20.61 -11.76 3.28
CA GLN A 86 19.50 -10.90 3.67
C GLN A 86 18.73 -11.41 4.91
N ARG A 87 18.35 -12.70 4.92
CA ARG A 87 17.61 -13.30 6.04
C ARG A 87 18.42 -13.30 7.35
N ALA A 88 19.72 -13.51 7.28
CA ALA A 88 20.59 -13.49 8.47
C ALA A 88 20.73 -12.07 9.02
N ILE A 89 20.84 -11.07 8.14
CA ILE A 89 20.94 -9.66 8.52
C ILE A 89 19.63 -9.17 9.14
N ASP A 90 18.50 -9.44 8.49
CA ASP A 90 17.18 -9.07 9.01
C ASP A 90 16.93 -9.74 10.38
N LYS A 91 17.26 -11.03 10.51
CA LYS A 91 17.17 -11.76 11.77
C LYS A 91 18.03 -11.13 12.86
N ALA A 92 19.28 -10.78 12.59
CA ALA A 92 20.16 -10.13 13.55
C ALA A 92 19.56 -8.81 14.07
N MET A 93 19.00 -7.98 13.17
CA MET A 93 18.34 -6.73 13.57
C MET A 93 17.07 -6.95 14.40
N ILE A 94 16.25 -7.95 14.05
CA ILE A 94 15.02 -8.30 14.78
C ILE A 94 15.36 -8.81 16.19
N GLU A 95 16.36 -9.67 16.32
CA GLU A 95 16.85 -10.19 17.60
C GLU A 95 17.48 -9.08 18.47
N LEU A 96 18.17 -8.13 17.85
CA LEU A 96 18.75 -6.95 18.53
C LEU A 96 17.67 -6.03 19.10
N ASP A 97 16.55 -5.86 18.39
CA ASP A 97 15.35 -5.17 18.90
C ASP A 97 14.70 -5.98 20.04
N GLY A 98 14.45 -7.25 19.83
CA GLY A 98 13.91 -8.18 20.82
C GLY A 98 12.47 -7.94 21.23
N THR A 99 11.72 -7.04 20.53
CA THR A 99 10.31 -6.76 20.82
C THR A 99 9.41 -7.21 19.67
N PRO A 100 8.16 -7.63 19.93
CA PRO A 100 7.25 -8.11 18.87
C PRO A 100 6.93 -7.05 17.80
N THR A 101 6.93 -5.77 18.17
CA THR A 101 6.54 -4.64 17.30
C THR A 101 7.73 -3.77 16.90
N LYS A 102 8.97 -4.23 17.10
CA LYS A 102 10.19 -3.47 16.81
C LYS A 102 10.22 -2.10 17.52
N SER A 103 9.68 -2.05 18.74
CA SER A 103 9.48 -0.80 19.51
C SER A 103 10.76 -0.22 20.11
N LYS A 104 11.84 -1.01 20.22
CA LYS A 104 13.12 -0.57 20.79
C LYS A 104 13.96 0.19 19.77
N LEU A 105 14.16 -0.37 18.58
CA LEU A 105 14.96 0.24 17.53
C LEU A 105 14.15 1.07 16.55
N GLY A 106 12.89 0.69 16.35
CA GLY A 106 11.97 1.24 15.37
C GLY A 106 11.91 0.40 14.08
N ALA A 107 10.70 0.07 13.63
CA ALA A 107 10.51 -0.61 12.35
C ALA A 107 11.07 0.20 11.17
N ASN A 108 11.01 1.53 11.23
CA ASN A 108 11.60 2.43 10.23
C ASN A 108 13.13 2.32 10.18
N ALA A 109 13.81 2.20 11.31
CA ALA A 109 15.27 1.99 11.34
C ALA A 109 15.66 0.63 10.72
N ILE A 110 14.99 -0.45 11.15
CA ILE A 110 15.25 -1.80 10.66
C ILE A 110 14.95 -1.91 9.16
N LEU A 111 13.80 -1.42 8.71
CA LEU A 111 13.41 -1.47 7.30
C LEU A 111 14.37 -0.70 6.40
N GLY A 112 14.78 0.49 6.81
CA GLY A 112 15.73 1.30 6.04
C GLY A 112 17.02 0.54 5.75
N VAL A 113 17.58 -0.12 6.77
CA VAL A 113 18.77 -0.96 6.64
C VAL A 113 18.50 -2.18 5.77
N SER A 114 17.41 -2.91 6.04
CA SER A 114 17.03 -4.13 5.31
C SER A 114 16.94 -3.88 3.79
N LEU A 115 16.26 -2.80 3.37
CA LEU A 115 16.13 -2.46 1.96
C LEU A 115 17.42 -1.93 1.34
N ALA A 116 18.21 -1.14 2.08
CA ALA A 116 19.48 -0.62 1.60
C ALA A 116 20.51 -1.75 1.36
N VAL A 117 20.54 -2.77 2.24
CA VAL A 117 21.37 -3.97 2.07
C VAL A 117 21.00 -4.71 0.78
N ALA A 118 19.71 -4.96 0.53
CA ALA A 118 19.27 -5.63 -0.69
C ALA A 118 19.66 -4.85 -1.96
N LYS A 119 19.55 -3.53 -1.92
CA LYS A 119 19.94 -2.65 -3.05
C LYS A 119 21.45 -2.65 -3.26
N ALA A 120 22.26 -2.62 -2.19
CA ALA A 120 23.72 -2.69 -2.30
C ALA A 120 24.17 -4.02 -2.92
N ALA A 121 23.63 -5.14 -2.46
CA ALA A 121 23.93 -6.47 -2.99
C ALA A 121 23.50 -6.60 -4.47
N ALA A 122 22.32 -6.11 -4.82
CA ALA A 122 21.86 -6.08 -6.21
C ALA A 122 22.79 -5.27 -7.12
N ALA A 123 23.22 -4.09 -6.65
CA ALA A 123 24.13 -3.22 -7.39
C ALA A 123 25.49 -3.88 -7.64
N GLU A 124 26.09 -4.53 -6.63
CA GLU A 124 27.37 -5.23 -6.78
C GLU A 124 27.28 -6.42 -7.75
N LEU A 125 26.13 -7.12 -7.75
CA LEU A 125 25.85 -8.21 -8.71
C LEU A 125 25.52 -7.72 -10.12
N GLY A 126 25.40 -6.40 -10.33
CA GLY A 126 24.97 -5.83 -11.60
C GLY A 126 23.54 -6.21 -11.98
N MET A 127 22.70 -6.52 -10.99
CA MET A 127 21.30 -6.92 -11.19
C MET A 127 20.35 -5.79 -10.81
N PRO A 128 19.25 -5.56 -11.57
CA PRO A 128 18.16 -4.75 -11.07
C PRO A 128 17.52 -5.41 -9.84
N LEU A 129 16.98 -4.59 -8.92
CA LEU A 129 16.52 -5.08 -7.62
C LEU A 129 15.43 -6.16 -7.75
N TYR A 130 14.48 -5.99 -8.68
CA TYR A 130 13.43 -7.00 -8.88
C TYR A 130 14.00 -8.37 -9.30
N ARG A 131 15.08 -8.39 -10.08
CA ARG A 131 15.75 -9.62 -10.52
C ARG A 131 16.57 -10.24 -9.39
N TYR A 132 17.22 -9.41 -8.58
CA TYR A 132 17.95 -9.85 -7.40
C TYR A 132 17.04 -10.54 -6.38
N ILE A 133 15.88 -9.95 -6.09
CA ILE A 133 14.93 -10.51 -5.12
C ILE A 133 14.17 -11.71 -5.71
N GLY A 134 13.65 -11.61 -6.94
CA GLY A 134 12.72 -12.58 -7.53
C GLY A 134 13.38 -13.64 -8.41
N GLY A 135 14.68 -13.49 -8.70
CA GLY A 135 15.42 -14.42 -9.58
C GLY A 135 14.93 -14.38 -11.03
N THR A 136 15.14 -15.49 -11.74
CA THR A 136 14.78 -15.61 -13.17
C THR A 136 13.29 -15.64 -13.42
N ASN A 137 12.47 -15.87 -12.40
CA ASN A 137 11.00 -15.97 -12.52
C ASN A 137 10.28 -14.63 -12.27
N ALA A 138 10.98 -13.52 -12.12
CA ALA A 138 10.42 -12.19 -11.93
C ALA A 138 10.14 -11.54 -13.30
N TYR A 139 8.87 -11.58 -13.78
CA TYR A 139 8.49 -11.11 -15.12
C TYR A 139 7.06 -10.55 -15.21
N VAL A 140 6.27 -10.58 -14.14
CA VAL A 140 4.90 -10.09 -14.16
C VAL A 140 4.85 -8.63 -13.71
N LEU A 141 4.45 -7.75 -14.62
CA LEU A 141 4.13 -6.34 -14.34
C LEU A 141 2.77 -6.28 -13.63
N PRO A 142 2.66 -5.54 -12.52
CA PRO A 142 1.42 -5.51 -11.73
C PRO A 142 0.35 -4.64 -12.38
N VAL A 143 -0.92 -5.04 -12.32
CA VAL A 143 -2.05 -4.15 -12.61
C VAL A 143 -2.12 -3.06 -11.55
N PRO A 144 -2.00 -1.77 -11.91
CA PRO A 144 -2.05 -0.71 -10.94
C PRO A 144 -3.49 -0.43 -10.47
N MET A 145 -3.63 -0.19 -9.17
CA MET A 145 -4.82 0.32 -8.51
C MET A 145 -4.58 1.80 -8.22
N MET A 146 -5.10 2.67 -9.10
CA MET A 146 -4.77 4.10 -9.14
C MET A 146 -5.84 4.91 -8.40
N ASN A 147 -5.49 5.48 -7.24
CA ASN A 147 -6.41 6.28 -6.43
C ASN A 147 -6.72 7.62 -7.11
N ILE A 148 -7.94 7.83 -7.61
CA ILE A 148 -8.34 9.03 -8.33
C ILE A 148 -9.34 9.92 -7.59
N ILE A 149 -10.03 9.38 -6.56
CA ILE A 149 -10.88 10.17 -5.63
C ILE A 149 -10.58 9.75 -4.20
N ASN A 150 -10.32 10.73 -3.34
CA ASN A 150 -10.10 10.59 -1.91
C ASN A 150 -11.36 10.95 -1.10
N GLY A 151 -11.60 10.19 -0.05
CA GLY A 151 -12.59 10.46 0.98
C GLY A 151 -12.03 10.10 2.37
N GLY A 152 -12.86 9.61 3.27
CA GLY A 152 -12.47 9.12 4.59
C GLY A 152 -11.57 10.10 5.36
N ALA A 153 -10.54 9.57 6.00
CA ALA A 153 -9.55 10.35 6.72
C ALA A 153 -8.65 11.21 5.79
N HIS A 154 -8.54 10.83 4.51
CA HIS A 154 -7.67 11.48 3.51
C HIS A 154 -8.29 12.74 2.87
N SER A 155 -9.51 13.13 3.24
CA SER A 155 -10.21 14.26 2.62
C SER A 155 -11.26 14.85 3.56
N ASP A 156 -11.57 16.14 3.40
CA ASP A 156 -12.71 16.79 4.04
C ASP A 156 -14.04 16.53 3.30
N ALA A 157 -14.01 15.77 2.20
CA ALA A 157 -15.23 15.39 1.47
C ALA A 157 -16.20 14.62 2.37
N PRO A 158 -17.54 14.79 2.19
CA PRO A 158 -18.56 14.10 2.97
C PRO A 158 -18.75 12.64 2.49
N ILE A 159 -17.67 11.88 2.44
CA ILE A 159 -17.61 10.48 2.00
C ILE A 159 -16.90 9.69 3.08
N ALA A 160 -17.48 8.59 3.56
CA ALA A 160 -16.89 7.78 4.60
C ALA A 160 -15.76 6.87 4.07
N PHE A 161 -15.89 6.32 2.86
CA PHE A 161 -14.85 5.50 2.25
C PHE A 161 -13.61 6.33 1.90
N GLN A 162 -12.44 5.73 2.07
CA GLN A 162 -11.16 6.43 2.01
C GLN A 162 -10.65 6.66 0.59
N GLU A 163 -10.76 5.64 -0.29
CA GLU A 163 -10.20 5.71 -1.64
C GLU A 163 -11.10 5.04 -2.68
N PHE A 164 -11.12 5.68 -3.86
CA PHE A 164 -11.75 5.13 -5.06
C PHE A 164 -10.69 5.06 -6.15
N MET A 165 -10.40 3.84 -6.58
CA MET A 165 -9.31 3.53 -7.49
C MET A 165 -9.85 3.01 -8.82
N ILE A 166 -9.10 3.25 -9.91
CA ILE A 166 -9.30 2.60 -11.20
C ILE A 166 -8.23 1.53 -11.41
N ARG A 167 -8.61 0.50 -12.12
CA ARG A 167 -7.74 -0.62 -12.52
C ARG A 167 -7.83 -0.83 -14.03
N PRO A 168 -6.81 -0.51 -14.82
CA PRO A 168 -6.81 -0.67 -16.28
C PRO A 168 -6.54 -2.13 -16.70
N ILE A 169 -7.47 -3.02 -16.39
CA ILE A 169 -7.33 -4.48 -16.61
C ILE A 169 -7.32 -4.88 -18.08
N GLY A 170 -7.85 -4.03 -18.96
CA GLY A 170 -7.88 -4.24 -20.41
C GLY A 170 -6.59 -3.80 -21.12
N ALA A 171 -5.62 -3.22 -20.41
CA ALA A 171 -4.35 -2.82 -20.99
C ALA A 171 -3.56 -4.05 -21.51
N GLU A 172 -2.81 -3.86 -22.57
CA GLU A 172 -1.96 -4.92 -23.15
C GLU A 172 -0.63 -5.04 -22.42
N ASN A 173 -0.16 -3.92 -21.84
CA ASN A 173 1.13 -3.80 -21.17
C ASN A 173 1.10 -2.67 -20.13
N GLU A 174 2.18 -2.49 -19.39
CA GLU A 174 2.27 -1.50 -18.30
C GLU A 174 2.21 -0.05 -18.82
N ALA A 175 2.90 0.25 -19.91
CA ALA A 175 2.87 1.59 -20.50
C ALA A 175 1.46 2.00 -20.93
N GLU A 176 0.69 1.07 -21.53
CA GLU A 176 -0.72 1.27 -21.86
C GLU A 176 -1.60 1.44 -20.62
N ALA A 177 -1.34 0.68 -19.56
CA ALA A 177 -2.06 0.82 -18.29
C ALA A 177 -1.88 2.21 -17.68
N VAL A 178 -0.64 2.70 -17.65
CA VAL A 178 -0.33 4.05 -17.18
C VAL A 178 -0.98 5.13 -18.07
N ARG A 179 -0.96 4.96 -19.40
CA ARG A 179 -1.65 5.86 -20.34
C ARG A 179 -3.16 5.90 -20.07
N MET A 180 -3.81 4.74 -20.02
CA MET A 180 -5.25 4.63 -19.74
C MET A 180 -5.60 5.31 -18.42
N GLY A 181 -4.82 5.06 -17.37
CA GLY A 181 -5.00 5.70 -16.07
C GLY A 181 -4.90 7.22 -16.13
N ALA A 182 -3.89 7.76 -16.83
CA ALA A 182 -3.69 9.20 -17.00
C ALA A 182 -4.84 9.84 -17.77
N GLU A 183 -5.32 9.20 -18.84
CA GLU A 183 -6.45 9.69 -19.63
C GLU A 183 -7.75 9.72 -18.83
N VAL A 184 -8.04 8.68 -18.04
CA VAL A 184 -9.21 8.65 -17.13
C VAL A 184 -9.07 9.71 -16.04
N PHE A 185 -7.88 9.88 -15.45
CA PHE A 185 -7.62 10.93 -14.45
C PHE A 185 -7.90 12.33 -14.99
N HIS A 186 -7.43 12.65 -16.20
CA HIS A 186 -7.71 13.92 -16.85
C HIS A 186 -9.17 14.09 -17.28
N ALA A 187 -9.84 13.00 -17.69
CA ALA A 187 -11.27 13.01 -17.96
C ALA A 187 -12.07 13.30 -16.69
N LEU A 188 -11.69 12.68 -15.54
CA LEU A 188 -12.30 12.96 -14.24
C LEU A 188 -12.13 14.42 -13.83
N GLN A 189 -10.95 15.02 -14.06
CA GLN A 189 -10.75 16.43 -13.81
C GLN A 189 -11.77 17.31 -14.57
N LYS A 190 -12.05 16.97 -15.84
CA LYS A 190 -13.04 17.69 -16.65
C LYS A 190 -14.46 17.50 -16.12
N VAL A 191 -14.83 16.27 -15.72
CA VAL A 191 -16.12 15.96 -15.11
C VAL A 191 -16.34 16.79 -13.85
N LEU A 192 -15.36 16.83 -12.95
CA LEU A 192 -15.41 17.59 -11.70
C LEU A 192 -15.50 19.11 -11.94
N LYS A 193 -14.68 19.65 -12.83
CA LYS A 193 -14.72 21.07 -13.22
C LYS A 193 -16.06 21.46 -13.84
N GLY A 194 -16.62 20.60 -14.70
CA GLY A 194 -17.94 20.81 -15.33
C GLY A 194 -19.08 20.86 -14.30
N ARG A 195 -18.88 20.27 -13.13
CA ARG A 195 -19.80 20.31 -11.97
C ARG A 195 -19.50 21.44 -10.98
N GLY A 196 -18.50 22.27 -11.24
CA GLY A 196 -18.05 23.34 -10.33
C GLY A 196 -17.37 22.82 -9.06
N LEU A 197 -16.82 21.58 -9.09
CA LEU A 197 -16.18 20.95 -7.95
C LEU A 197 -14.65 21.19 -7.97
N SER A 198 -14.04 21.15 -6.78
CA SER A 198 -12.59 21.24 -6.63
C SER A 198 -11.86 20.11 -7.35
N THR A 199 -10.74 20.45 -7.96
CA THR A 199 -9.77 19.49 -8.51
C THR A 199 -8.43 19.58 -7.79
N ALA A 200 -8.41 20.07 -6.55
CA ALA A 200 -7.27 19.93 -5.66
C ALA A 200 -7.06 18.45 -5.32
N VAL A 201 -5.80 18.05 -5.19
CA VAL A 201 -5.41 16.67 -4.93
C VAL A 201 -5.03 16.48 -3.47
N GLY A 202 -5.31 15.29 -2.94
CA GLY A 202 -4.88 14.85 -1.62
C GLY A 202 -3.45 14.32 -1.59
N ASP A 203 -3.06 13.73 -0.45
CA ASP A 203 -1.70 13.23 -0.20
C ASP A 203 -1.26 12.17 -1.21
N GLU A 204 -2.19 11.40 -1.76
CA GLU A 204 -1.92 10.32 -2.71
C GLU A 204 -2.15 10.73 -4.18
N GLY A 205 -2.39 12.00 -4.44
CA GLY A 205 -2.52 12.56 -5.78
C GLY A 205 -3.91 12.44 -6.42
N GLY A 206 -4.87 11.75 -5.79
CA GLY A 206 -6.27 11.71 -6.20
C GLY A 206 -7.02 13.01 -5.85
N PHE A 207 -8.10 13.31 -6.57
CA PHE A 207 -8.92 14.49 -6.29
C PHE A 207 -9.68 14.37 -4.96
N ALA A 208 -9.94 15.48 -4.30
CA ALA A 208 -10.68 15.55 -3.04
C ALA A 208 -11.91 16.46 -3.17
N PRO A 209 -12.87 16.18 -4.07
CA PRO A 209 -14.04 17.02 -4.30
C PRO A 209 -15.12 16.80 -3.24
N ALA A 210 -15.90 17.84 -2.94
CA ALA A 210 -17.07 17.75 -2.07
C ALA A 210 -18.26 17.08 -2.79
N LEU A 211 -18.15 15.78 -3.07
CA LEU A 211 -19.18 14.96 -3.66
C LEU A 211 -20.29 14.62 -2.65
N LYS A 212 -21.46 14.21 -3.15
CA LYS A 212 -22.66 13.98 -2.32
C LYS A 212 -22.67 12.61 -1.60
N GLY A 213 -21.63 11.80 -1.77
CA GLY A 213 -21.49 10.48 -1.17
C GLY A 213 -20.85 9.45 -2.10
N ILE A 214 -20.80 8.20 -1.68
CA ILE A 214 -20.11 7.09 -2.36
C ILE A 214 -20.61 6.87 -3.78
N ASN A 215 -21.95 6.81 -3.97
CA ASN A 215 -22.51 6.61 -5.31
C ASN A 215 -22.19 7.76 -6.27
N ASP A 216 -22.17 9.01 -5.78
CA ASP A 216 -21.80 10.18 -6.58
C ASP A 216 -20.34 10.14 -7.02
N ALA A 217 -19.45 9.62 -6.16
CA ALA A 217 -18.06 9.38 -6.52
C ALA A 217 -17.92 8.31 -7.61
N LEU A 218 -18.61 7.18 -7.44
CA LEU A 218 -18.60 6.09 -8.42
C LEU A 218 -19.19 6.51 -9.76
N ASP A 219 -20.30 7.26 -9.76
CA ASP A 219 -20.92 7.79 -10.98
C ASP A 219 -19.97 8.77 -11.72
N CYS A 220 -19.19 9.60 -11.01
CA CYS A 220 -18.16 10.45 -11.62
C CYS A 220 -17.05 9.62 -12.27
N ILE A 221 -16.61 8.52 -11.63
CA ILE A 221 -15.58 7.64 -12.16
C ILE A 221 -16.07 6.94 -13.43
N ILE A 222 -17.30 6.41 -13.43
CA ILE A 222 -17.89 5.79 -14.63
C ILE A 222 -17.92 6.79 -15.78
N ALA A 223 -18.43 8.01 -15.54
CA ALA A 223 -18.44 9.06 -16.56
C ALA A 223 -17.02 9.41 -17.06
N ALA A 224 -16.02 9.40 -16.18
CA ALA A 224 -14.63 9.67 -16.56
C ALA A 224 -14.04 8.55 -17.45
N ILE A 225 -14.32 7.28 -17.14
CA ILE A 225 -13.90 6.11 -17.94
C ILE A 225 -14.49 6.20 -19.33
N GLU A 226 -15.81 6.44 -19.42
CA GLU A 226 -16.54 6.57 -20.70
C GLU A 226 -16.06 7.78 -21.52
N ASN A 227 -15.85 8.94 -20.88
CA ASN A 227 -15.36 10.15 -21.53
C ASN A 227 -13.89 10.01 -22.01
N ALA A 228 -13.11 9.11 -21.41
CA ALA A 228 -11.78 8.76 -21.87
C ALA A 228 -11.80 7.76 -23.05
N GLY A 229 -12.99 7.24 -23.42
CA GLY A 229 -13.16 6.29 -24.53
C GLY A 229 -13.02 4.82 -24.13
N TYR A 230 -13.04 4.51 -22.85
CA TYR A 230 -12.93 3.13 -22.33
C TYR A 230 -14.28 2.59 -21.86
N VAL A 231 -14.39 1.26 -21.82
CA VAL A 231 -15.59 0.55 -21.40
C VAL A 231 -15.47 0.13 -19.93
N PRO A 232 -16.32 0.69 -19.02
CA PRO A 232 -16.33 0.27 -17.63
C PRO A 232 -16.57 -1.24 -17.48
N GLY A 233 -15.76 -1.89 -16.65
CA GLY A 233 -15.85 -3.33 -16.37
C GLY A 233 -15.16 -4.24 -17.42
N LYS A 234 -14.79 -3.69 -18.56
CA LYS A 234 -14.06 -4.42 -19.60
C LYS A 234 -12.62 -3.93 -19.73
N ASP A 235 -12.45 -2.63 -19.92
CA ASP A 235 -11.14 -2.01 -20.07
C ASP A 235 -10.61 -1.51 -18.73
N VAL A 236 -11.51 -0.92 -17.93
CA VAL A 236 -11.19 -0.36 -16.60
C VAL A 236 -12.24 -0.82 -15.60
N THR A 237 -11.79 -1.43 -14.50
CA THR A 237 -12.60 -1.74 -13.33
C THR A 237 -12.35 -0.74 -12.20
N ILE A 238 -13.11 -0.85 -11.13
CA ILE A 238 -13.00 0.00 -9.94
C ILE A 238 -12.55 -0.85 -8.76
N ALA A 239 -11.63 -0.31 -7.96
CA ALA A 239 -11.32 -0.82 -6.63
C ALA A 239 -11.65 0.24 -5.58
N MET A 240 -11.99 -0.18 -4.38
CA MET A 240 -12.28 0.72 -3.26
C MET A 240 -11.43 0.32 -2.04
N ASP A 241 -10.98 1.32 -1.30
CA ASP A 241 -10.56 1.16 0.08
C ASP A 241 -11.62 1.82 0.98
N CYS A 242 -12.30 1.01 1.77
CA CYS A 242 -13.33 1.50 2.68
C CYS A 242 -12.72 2.06 3.96
N ALA A 243 -11.57 1.55 4.42
CA ALA A 243 -10.96 1.81 5.71
C ALA A 243 -12.01 1.75 6.83
N ALA A 244 -12.78 0.66 6.87
CA ALA A 244 -14.01 0.60 7.66
C ALA A 244 -13.77 0.67 9.18
N SER A 245 -12.56 0.36 9.65
CA SER A 245 -12.17 0.57 11.04
C SER A 245 -12.33 2.02 11.49
N GLU A 246 -12.15 3.00 10.58
CA GLU A 246 -12.24 4.43 10.87
C GLU A 246 -13.66 4.92 11.23
N PHE A 247 -14.71 4.24 10.75
CA PHE A 247 -16.10 4.57 11.03
C PHE A 247 -16.89 3.41 11.67
N CYS A 248 -16.18 2.42 12.20
CA CYS A 248 -16.75 1.30 12.94
C CYS A 248 -16.72 1.57 14.45
N PHE A 249 -17.85 1.42 15.12
CA PHE A 249 -18.02 1.58 16.56
C PHE A 249 -18.57 0.29 17.17
N LYS A 250 -18.10 -0.08 18.35
CA LYS A 250 -18.55 -1.26 19.08
C LYS A 250 -19.49 -0.83 20.22
N GLU A 251 -20.73 -1.32 20.21
CA GLU A 251 -21.75 -1.03 21.22
C GLU A 251 -22.38 -2.35 21.66
N ASP A 252 -22.42 -2.61 22.95
CA ASP A 252 -22.96 -3.86 23.53
C ASP A 252 -22.41 -5.14 22.85
N GLY A 253 -21.11 -5.14 22.53
CA GLY A 253 -20.43 -6.25 21.86
C GLY A 253 -20.71 -6.41 20.37
N LYS A 254 -21.49 -5.52 19.75
CA LYS A 254 -21.83 -5.54 18.33
C LYS A 254 -21.12 -4.41 17.58
N PHE A 255 -20.75 -4.68 16.32
CA PHE A 255 -20.15 -3.70 15.44
C PHE A 255 -21.22 -2.90 14.67
N TYR A 256 -20.99 -1.59 14.58
CA TYR A 256 -21.83 -0.65 13.83
C TYR A 256 -20.94 0.25 12.98
N TYR A 257 -21.30 0.38 11.72
CA TYR A 257 -20.60 1.20 10.72
C TYR A 257 -21.39 2.51 10.51
N ASP A 258 -20.88 3.62 11.09
CA ASP A 258 -21.56 4.92 11.07
C ASP A 258 -21.01 5.83 9.97
N TYR A 259 -21.70 5.92 8.87
CA TYR A 259 -21.31 6.73 7.73
C TYR A 259 -21.34 8.24 7.96
N LYS A 260 -21.85 8.70 9.11
CA LYS A 260 -21.96 10.13 9.45
C LYS A 260 -20.69 10.71 10.04
N GLN A 261 -19.81 9.86 10.59
CA GLN A 261 -18.63 10.32 11.31
C GLN A 261 -17.53 9.28 11.35
N LEU A 262 -16.29 9.74 11.48
CA LEU A 262 -15.13 8.90 11.75
C LEU A 262 -14.84 8.87 13.25
N LYS A 263 -14.00 7.91 13.69
CA LYS A 263 -13.53 7.78 15.08
C LYS A 263 -12.78 9.03 15.58
N ASP A 264 -12.09 9.75 14.67
CA ASP A 264 -11.39 11.01 14.98
C ASP A 264 -12.33 12.21 15.18
N GLY A 265 -13.65 12.01 15.03
CA GLY A 265 -14.69 13.02 15.18
C GLY A 265 -15.01 13.81 13.92
N LYS A 266 -14.32 13.57 12.81
CA LYS A 266 -14.65 14.20 11.52
C LYS A 266 -16.05 13.80 11.07
N LYS A 267 -16.86 14.81 10.73
CA LYS A 267 -18.20 14.59 10.16
C LYS A 267 -18.07 14.23 8.68
N LYS A 268 -18.85 13.21 8.28
CA LYS A 268 -18.90 12.71 6.91
C LYS A 268 -20.31 12.86 6.32
N ASP A 269 -20.89 11.85 5.72
CA ASP A 269 -22.18 11.98 5.05
C ASP A 269 -23.33 12.29 6.04
N PRO A 270 -23.90 13.50 6.04
CA PRO A 270 -24.99 13.84 6.98
C PRO A 270 -26.26 13.01 6.75
N ARG A 271 -26.38 12.38 5.57
CA ARG A 271 -27.49 11.46 5.21
C ARG A 271 -27.09 10.01 5.41
N GLY A 272 -25.86 9.77 5.86
CA GLY A 272 -25.30 8.45 6.13
C GLY A 272 -26.14 7.68 7.16
N ARG A 273 -26.02 6.36 7.11
CA ARG A 273 -26.71 5.45 8.03
C ARG A 273 -25.71 4.85 8.99
N LYS A 274 -26.19 4.39 10.13
CA LYS A 274 -25.47 3.49 11.03
C LYS A 274 -25.91 2.08 10.69
N LEU A 275 -25.00 1.26 10.19
CA LEU A 275 -25.27 -0.10 9.70
C LEU A 275 -24.71 -1.14 10.66
N THR A 276 -25.39 -2.25 10.84
CA THR A 276 -24.82 -3.45 11.46
C THR A 276 -23.87 -4.15 10.49
N THR A 277 -23.07 -5.11 10.95
CA THR A 277 -22.19 -5.91 10.07
C THR A 277 -22.94 -6.51 8.89
N ASP A 278 -24.09 -7.16 9.12
CA ASP A 278 -24.86 -7.79 8.04
C ASP A 278 -25.45 -6.75 7.05
N GLN A 279 -25.82 -5.57 7.52
CA GLN A 279 -26.26 -4.47 6.65
C GLN A 279 -25.10 -3.88 5.85
N GLN A 280 -23.91 -3.76 6.43
CA GLN A 280 -22.70 -3.34 5.74
C GLN A 280 -22.33 -4.32 4.62
N ILE A 281 -22.34 -5.63 4.89
CA ILE A 281 -22.14 -6.67 3.88
C ILE A 281 -23.13 -6.54 2.72
N ASN A 282 -24.43 -6.37 3.04
CA ASN A 282 -25.46 -6.18 2.02
C ASN A 282 -25.24 -4.91 1.20
N TYR A 283 -24.78 -3.83 1.81
CA TYR A 283 -24.46 -2.59 1.11
C TYR A 283 -23.29 -2.77 0.14
N LEU A 284 -22.19 -3.41 0.57
CA LEU A 284 -21.06 -3.72 -0.29
C LEU A 284 -21.48 -4.62 -1.47
N LYS A 285 -22.32 -5.63 -1.21
CA LYS A 285 -22.91 -6.49 -2.25
C LYS A 285 -23.73 -5.71 -3.27
N GLN A 286 -24.51 -4.69 -2.84
CA GLN A 286 -25.25 -3.82 -3.75
C GLN A 286 -24.32 -2.98 -4.62
N LEU A 287 -23.22 -2.45 -4.06
CA LEU A 287 -22.23 -1.65 -4.79
C LEU A 287 -21.56 -2.47 -5.91
N ILE A 288 -21.07 -3.67 -5.64
CA ILE A 288 -20.43 -4.53 -6.66
C ILE A 288 -21.44 -5.08 -7.70
N THR A 289 -22.74 -5.05 -7.39
CA THR A 289 -23.79 -5.43 -8.36
C THR A 289 -24.13 -4.27 -9.31
N LYS A 290 -24.04 -3.03 -8.79
CA LYS A 290 -24.37 -1.83 -9.58
C LYS A 290 -23.20 -1.30 -10.39
N TYR A 291 -21.99 -1.41 -9.86
CA TYR A 291 -20.77 -0.85 -10.46
C TYR A 291 -19.75 -1.96 -10.77
N PRO A 292 -18.86 -1.77 -11.73
CA PRO A 292 -17.82 -2.74 -12.07
C PRO A 292 -16.68 -2.74 -11.04
N ILE A 293 -17.02 -2.98 -9.77
CA ILE A 293 -16.09 -3.07 -8.66
C ILE A 293 -15.63 -4.52 -8.55
N ASP A 294 -14.33 -4.75 -8.67
CA ASP A 294 -13.72 -6.08 -8.59
C ASP A 294 -12.78 -6.26 -7.39
N SER A 295 -12.55 -5.20 -6.60
CA SER A 295 -11.71 -5.26 -5.39
C SER A 295 -12.23 -4.30 -4.31
N ILE A 296 -12.31 -4.79 -3.07
CA ILE A 296 -12.65 -4.01 -1.87
C ILE A 296 -11.59 -4.28 -0.80
N GLU A 297 -10.93 -3.22 -0.36
CA GLU A 297 -10.00 -3.21 0.76
C GLU A 297 -10.74 -2.77 2.02
N ASP A 298 -10.48 -3.45 3.13
CA ASP A 298 -11.01 -3.17 4.47
C ASP A 298 -12.49 -2.78 4.50
N GLY A 299 -13.31 -3.62 3.87
CA GLY A 299 -14.77 -3.45 3.81
C GLY A 299 -15.46 -3.56 5.17
N LEU A 300 -14.79 -4.15 6.15
CA LEU A 300 -15.19 -4.30 7.55
C LEU A 300 -14.01 -3.95 8.46
N SER A 301 -14.30 -3.71 9.75
CA SER A 301 -13.29 -3.44 10.78
C SER A 301 -12.31 -4.61 10.95
N GLU A 302 -11.06 -4.31 11.25
CA GLU A 302 -10.00 -5.27 11.61
C GLU A 302 -10.33 -6.16 12.81
N GLU A 303 -11.27 -5.73 13.66
CA GLU A 303 -11.75 -6.50 14.81
C GLU A 303 -12.92 -7.44 14.46
N ASP A 304 -13.63 -7.22 13.35
CA ASP A 304 -14.88 -7.94 13.00
C ASP A 304 -14.60 -9.22 12.18
N TRP A 305 -13.80 -10.13 12.73
CA TRP A 305 -13.37 -11.37 12.06
C TRP A 305 -14.53 -12.25 11.59
N GLU A 306 -15.59 -12.38 12.40
CA GLU A 306 -16.78 -13.15 12.01
C GLU A 306 -17.51 -12.47 10.84
N GLY A 307 -17.55 -11.14 10.84
CA GLY A 307 -18.06 -10.35 9.72
C GLY A 307 -17.25 -10.58 8.46
N TRP A 308 -15.93 -10.60 8.53
CA TRP A 308 -15.06 -10.89 7.40
C TRP A 308 -15.31 -12.28 6.79
N VAL A 309 -15.50 -13.31 7.62
CA VAL A 309 -15.88 -14.65 7.14
C VAL A 309 -17.22 -14.61 6.40
N LYS A 310 -18.22 -13.90 6.94
CA LYS A 310 -19.52 -13.72 6.29
C LYS A 310 -19.40 -12.93 4.97
N LEU A 311 -18.61 -11.87 4.95
CA LEU A 311 -18.35 -11.05 3.76
C LEU A 311 -17.71 -11.90 2.66
N THR A 312 -16.69 -12.70 3.02
CA THR A 312 -15.99 -13.58 2.08
C THR A 312 -16.94 -14.60 1.45
N LYS A 313 -17.81 -15.21 2.25
CA LYS A 313 -18.84 -16.14 1.74
C LYS A 313 -19.88 -15.45 0.85
N ALA A 314 -20.19 -14.18 1.11
CA ALA A 314 -21.24 -13.46 0.41
C ALA A 314 -20.83 -12.93 -0.97
N ILE A 315 -19.56 -12.55 -1.15
CA ILE A 315 -19.08 -11.87 -2.37
C ILE A 315 -17.66 -12.25 -2.81
N GLY A 316 -16.93 -13.05 -2.05
CA GLY A 316 -15.52 -13.37 -2.33
C GLY A 316 -15.30 -14.20 -3.62
N ASP A 317 -16.33 -14.80 -4.18
CA ASP A 317 -16.31 -15.44 -5.50
C ASP A 317 -16.35 -14.46 -6.69
N ARG A 318 -16.75 -13.22 -6.43
CA ARG A 318 -16.97 -12.17 -7.45
C ARG A 318 -16.10 -10.93 -7.23
N CYS A 319 -15.55 -10.78 -6.05
CA CYS A 319 -14.81 -9.59 -5.66
C CYS A 319 -13.57 -9.97 -4.83
N GLN A 320 -12.44 -9.38 -5.14
CA GLN A 320 -11.26 -9.46 -4.30
C GLN A 320 -11.52 -8.72 -2.99
N LEU A 321 -11.26 -9.37 -1.86
CA LEU A 321 -11.43 -8.83 -0.52
C LEU A 321 -10.06 -8.73 0.14
N VAL A 322 -9.52 -7.51 0.16
CA VAL A 322 -8.16 -7.22 0.61
C VAL A 322 -8.18 -6.83 2.07
N GLY A 323 -7.42 -7.54 2.90
CA GLY A 323 -7.14 -7.12 4.27
C GLY A 323 -5.88 -6.27 4.34
N ASP A 324 -6.01 -4.99 4.72
CA ASP A 324 -4.92 -4.08 5.09
C ASP A 324 -4.75 -4.09 6.61
N ASP A 325 -5.58 -3.38 7.35
CA ASP A 325 -5.54 -3.34 8.81
C ASP A 325 -5.82 -4.73 9.42
N LEU A 326 -6.60 -5.57 8.72
CA LEU A 326 -6.88 -6.94 9.16
C LEU A 326 -5.62 -7.80 9.27
N PHE A 327 -4.66 -7.66 8.36
CA PHE A 327 -3.48 -8.53 8.26
C PHE A 327 -2.15 -7.83 8.56
N VAL A 328 -2.07 -6.51 8.40
CA VAL A 328 -0.89 -5.66 8.65
C VAL A 328 0.43 -6.25 8.14
N THR A 329 0.40 -6.90 6.95
CA THR A 329 1.56 -7.58 6.34
C THR A 329 2.20 -8.64 7.27
N ASN A 330 1.46 -9.18 8.23
CA ASN A 330 1.96 -10.07 9.27
C ASN A 330 1.46 -11.49 9.08
N VAL A 331 2.39 -12.45 8.95
CA VAL A 331 2.10 -13.89 8.77
C VAL A 331 1.18 -14.46 9.85
N LYS A 332 1.23 -13.95 11.09
CA LYS A 332 0.38 -14.41 12.19
C LYS A 332 -1.10 -14.10 11.91
N TYR A 333 -1.42 -12.87 11.52
CA TYR A 333 -2.80 -12.47 11.22
C TYR A 333 -3.28 -13.04 9.89
N LEU A 334 -2.38 -13.14 8.91
CA LEU A 334 -2.69 -13.80 7.64
C LEU A 334 -3.04 -15.29 7.86
N GLN A 335 -2.27 -16.01 8.68
CA GLN A 335 -2.56 -17.42 9.04
C GLN A 335 -3.94 -17.53 9.68
N GLN A 336 -4.28 -16.66 10.63
CA GLN A 336 -5.60 -16.62 11.24
C GLN A 336 -6.71 -16.42 10.19
N GLY A 337 -6.52 -15.49 9.26
CA GLY A 337 -7.49 -15.24 8.19
C GLY A 337 -7.68 -16.43 7.27
N ILE A 338 -6.59 -17.09 6.89
CA ILE A 338 -6.60 -18.32 6.08
C ILE A 338 -7.41 -19.43 6.78
N GLU A 339 -7.12 -19.68 8.05
CA GLU A 339 -7.79 -20.71 8.85
C GLU A 339 -9.29 -20.43 9.04
N MET A 340 -9.66 -19.16 9.19
CA MET A 340 -11.06 -18.75 9.33
C MET A 340 -11.80 -18.62 7.99
N GLY A 341 -11.09 -18.47 6.87
CA GLY A 341 -11.66 -18.14 5.57
C GLY A 341 -12.12 -16.68 5.48
N ALA A 342 -11.33 -15.76 6.06
CA ALA A 342 -11.57 -14.32 6.09
C ALA A 342 -10.71 -13.59 5.05
N GLY A 343 -11.35 -12.94 4.08
CA GLY A 343 -10.67 -12.31 2.94
C GLY A 343 -10.21 -13.32 1.89
N ASN A 344 -9.59 -12.84 0.82
CA ASN A 344 -8.95 -13.64 -0.23
C ASN A 344 -7.73 -12.94 -0.85
N SER A 345 -7.32 -11.81 -0.25
CA SER A 345 -6.18 -11.00 -0.64
C SER A 345 -5.58 -10.28 0.56
N ILE A 346 -4.30 -9.97 0.52
CA ILE A 346 -3.61 -9.18 1.52
C ILE A 346 -2.96 -7.96 0.88
N LEU A 347 -3.05 -6.80 1.56
CA LEU A 347 -2.24 -5.63 1.23
C LEU A 347 -0.85 -5.79 1.83
N ILE A 348 0.18 -5.49 1.06
CA ILE A 348 1.59 -5.63 1.46
C ILE A 348 2.20 -4.24 1.58
N LYS A 349 2.42 -3.82 2.82
CA LYS A 349 3.10 -2.58 3.18
C LYS A 349 4.39 -2.90 3.94
N VAL A 350 5.54 -2.68 3.31
CA VAL A 350 6.85 -3.07 3.86
C VAL A 350 7.11 -2.53 5.27
N ASN A 351 6.60 -1.34 5.60
CA ASN A 351 6.82 -0.72 6.90
C ASN A 351 5.86 -1.19 8.00
N GLN A 352 4.74 -1.86 7.65
CA GLN A 352 3.84 -2.46 8.65
C GLN A 352 4.49 -3.61 9.40
N ILE A 353 5.43 -4.29 8.77
CA ILE A 353 6.19 -5.40 9.37
C ILE A 353 7.66 -5.04 9.62
N GLY A 354 8.29 -4.22 8.76
CA GLY A 354 9.56 -3.55 9.01
C GLY A 354 10.81 -4.32 8.60
N SER A 355 10.73 -5.37 7.76
CA SER A 355 11.87 -5.99 7.08
C SER A 355 11.47 -6.57 5.73
N LEU A 356 12.43 -6.68 4.81
CA LEU A 356 12.22 -7.33 3.51
C LEU A 356 11.92 -8.82 3.69
N THR A 357 12.63 -9.50 4.58
CA THR A 357 12.42 -10.94 4.85
C THR A 357 11.00 -11.24 5.29
N GLU A 358 10.47 -10.53 6.29
CA GLU A 358 9.11 -10.77 6.78
C GLU A 358 8.05 -10.36 5.74
N THR A 359 8.32 -9.33 4.93
CA THR A 359 7.48 -8.93 3.80
C THR A 359 7.36 -10.06 2.78
N LEU A 360 8.49 -10.66 2.40
CA LEU A 360 8.52 -11.79 1.45
C LEU A 360 7.85 -13.05 2.04
N ASP A 361 8.00 -13.29 3.33
CA ASP A 361 7.34 -14.42 4.01
C ASP A 361 5.80 -14.26 4.00
N ALA A 362 5.29 -13.04 4.17
CA ALA A 362 3.85 -12.76 4.08
C ALA A 362 3.32 -12.97 2.64
N ILE A 363 4.05 -12.51 1.63
CA ILE A 363 3.70 -12.71 0.21
C ILE A 363 3.68 -14.20 -0.14
N GLU A 364 4.72 -14.93 0.24
CA GLU A 364 4.85 -16.37 -0.03
C GLU A 364 3.72 -17.16 0.64
N MET A 365 3.41 -16.86 1.91
CA MET A 365 2.29 -17.48 2.63
C MET A 365 0.97 -17.22 1.91
N ALA A 366 0.70 -15.99 1.49
CA ALA A 366 -0.51 -15.64 0.75
C ALA A 366 -0.66 -16.47 -0.53
N HIS A 367 0.38 -16.48 -1.37
CA HIS A 367 0.37 -17.20 -2.64
C HIS A 367 0.16 -18.71 -2.46
N ARG A 368 0.83 -19.33 -1.49
CA ARG A 368 0.69 -20.76 -1.19
C ARG A 368 -0.71 -21.17 -0.76
N HIS A 369 -1.48 -20.24 -0.20
CA HIS A 369 -2.85 -20.50 0.25
C HIS A 369 -3.92 -19.92 -0.70
N GLY A 370 -3.53 -19.50 -1.90
CA GLY A 370 -4.46 -19.02 -2.93
C GLY A 370 -5.00 -17.61 -2.68
N TYR A 371 -4.38 -16.86 -1.76
CA TYR A 371 -4.64 -15.43 -1.60
C TYR A 371 -3.84 -14.65 -2.64
N THR A 372 -4.43 -13.60 -3.18
CA THR A 372 -3.70 -12.61 -3.97
C THR A 372 -2.99 -11.62 -3.06
N THR A 373 -2.02 -10.90 -3.63
CA THR A 373 -1.30 -9.83 -2.92
C THR A 373 -1.41 -8.52 -3.69
N VAL A 374 -1.48 -7.41 -2.97
CA VAL A 374 -1.41 -6.07 -3.53
C VAL A 374 -0.24 -5.35 -2.88
N THR A 375 0.85 -5.13 -3.59
CA THR A 375 1.98 -4.35 -3.08
C THR A 375 1.60 -2.90 -2.99
N SER A 376 1.81 -2.25 -1.85
CA SER A 376 1.23 -0.95 -1.56
C SER A 376 2.24 0.07 -1.05
N HIS A 377 2.00 1.32 -1.41
CA HIS A 377 2.60 2.51 -0.84
C HIS A 377 2.03 2.83 0.55
N ARG A 378 2.46 3.96 1.12
CA ARG A 378 1.82 4.62 2.28
C ARG A 378 1.43 6.06 1.91
N SER A 379 0.65 6.71 2.79
CA SER A 379 0.24 8.12 2.58
C SER A 379 1.44 9.07 2.55
N GLY A 380 2.43 8.87 3.40
CA GLY A 380 3.73 9.55 3.34
C GLY A 380 4.74 8.71 2.58
N GLU A 381 5.05 9.14 1.37
CA GLU A 381 6.01 8.49 0.47
C GLU A 381 7.25 9.35 0.25
N THR A 382 8.23 8.74 -0.39
CA THR A 382 9.46 9.38 -0.87
C THR A 382 9.65 9.10 -2.36
N GLU A 383 10.78 9.47 -2.93
CA GLU A 383 11.17 9.12 -4.29
C GLU A 383 11.55 7.62 -4.45
N ASP A 384 11.66 6.89 -3.35
CA ASP A 384 12.02 5.47 -3.34
C ASP A 384 11.01 4.65 -4.13
N THR A 385 11.51 3.75 -5.00
CA THR A 385 10.69 2.93 -5.90
C THR A 385 10.71 1.44 -5.55
N THR A 386 11.24 1.07 -4.39
CA THR A 386 11.45 -0.33 -3.98
C THR A 386 10.19 -1.18 -4.11
N ILE A 387 9.01 -0.63 -3.79
CA ILE A 387 7.75 -1.38 -3.88
C ILE A 387 7.40 -1.79 -5.31
N ALA A 388 7.82 -1.03 -6.32
CA ALA A 388 7.65 -1.42 -7.72
C ALA A 388 8.52 -2.65 -8.06
N ASP A 389 9.77 -2.65 -7.62
CA ASP A 389 10.67 -3.80 -7.77
C ASP A 389 10.16 -5.03 -7.00
N ILE A 390 9.65 -4.87 -5.76
CA ILE A 390 9.05 -5.97 -4.96
C ILE A 390 7.84 -6.56 -5.68
N ALA A 391 6.96 -5.73 -6.22
CA ALA A 391 5.77 -6.19 -6.94
C ALA A 391 6.12 -7.11 -8.12
N VAL A 392 7.13 -6.73 -8.92
CA VAL A 392 7.61 -7.55 -10.03
C VAL A 392 8.40 -8.75 -9.55
N ALA A 393 9.28 -8.59 -8.55
CA ALA A 393 10.09 -9.66 -7.98
C ALA A 393 9.26 -10.85 -7.49
N THR A 394 8.11 -10.58 -6.91
CA THR A 394 7.23 -11.58 -6.33
C THR A 394 6.08 -12.00 -7.24
N ASN A 395 6.03 -11.45 -8.48
CA ASN A 395 4.91 -11.62 -9.39
C ASN A 395 3.56 -11.39 -8.67
N SER A 396 3.46 -10.34 -7.83
CA SER A 396 2.26 -10.05 -7.05
C SER A 396 1.03 -9.77 -7.94
N GLY A 397 1.29 -9.34 -9.17
CA GLY A 397 0.25 -9.08 -10.18
C GLY A 397 -0.55 -7.81 -9.95
N GLN A 398 -0.37 -7.12 -8.80
CA GLN A 398 -1.09 -5.89 -8.45
C GLN A 398 -0.20 -4.94 -7.64
N ILE A 399 -0.41 -3.63 -7.83
CA ILE A 399 0.23 -2.58 -7.04
C ILE A 399 -0.77 -1.45 -6.75
N LYS A 400 -0.79 -0.97 -5.50
CA LYS A 400 -1.54 0.22 -5.06
C LYS A 400 -0.52 1.30 -4.70
N THR A 401 -0.34 2.30 -5.56
CA THR A 401 0.71 3.31 -5.37
C THR A 401 0.28 4.74 -5.68
N GLY A 402 -1.00 5.03 -5.44
CA GLY A 402 -1.57 6.37 -5.56
C GLY A 402 -2.01 6.71 -6.97
N SER A 403 -2.15 7.98 -7.25
CA SER A 403 -2.72 8.52 -8.49
C SER A 403 -1.65 8.81 -9.55
N LEU A 404 -2.10 9.38 -10.68
CA LEU A 404 -1.29 9.84 -11.82
C LEU A 404 -0.79 11.29 -11.62
N SER A 405 -0.64 11.73 -10.39
CA SER A 405 -0.07 13.03 -10.02
C SER A 405 0.76 12.89 -8.74
N ARG A 406 1.66 13.85 -8.46
CA ARG A 406 2.69 13.86 -7.41
C ARG A 406 3.83 12.89 -7.73
N THR A 407 5.05 13.41 -7.73
CA THR A 407 6.27 12.67 -8.15
C THR A 407 6.53 11.45 -7.28
N ASP A 408 6.21 11.49 -5.99
CA ASP A 408 6.32 10.38 -5.06
C ASP A 408 5.48 9.15 -5.47
N ARG A 409 4.39 9.35 -6.21
CA ARG A 409 3.55 8.29 -6.79
C ARG A 409 4.04 7.91 -8.20
N ILE A 410 4.21 8.89 -9.06
CA ILE A 410 4.62 8.70 -10.45
C ILE A 410 5.99 8.00 -10.56
N ALA A 411 6.89 8.21 -9.61
CA ALA A 411 8.19 7.54 -9.58
C ALA A 411 8.05 6.00 -9.67
N LYS A 412 7.04 5.42 -8.99
CA LYS A 412 6.77 3.98 -9.01
C LYS A 412 6.26 3.52 -10.39
N TYR A 413 5.33 4.25 -10.99
CA TYR A 413 4.86 3.96 -12.37
C TYR A 413 5.99 4.08 -13.39
N ASN A 414 6.81 5.12 -13.28
CA ASN A 414 7.98 5.28 -14.15
C ASN A 414 8.98 4.12 -13.96
N ARG A 415 9.13 3.60 -12.74
CA ARG A 415 9.98 2.42 -12.48
C ARG A 415 9.40 1.18 -13.15
N LEU A 416 8.10 0.93 -13.04
CA LEU A 416 7.43 -0.20 -13.69
C LEU A 416 7.58 -0.16 -15.22
N MET A 417 7.38 1.00 -15.84
CA MET A 417 7.61 1.16 -17.29
C MET A 417 9.06 0.89 -17.70
N ARG A 418 10.04 1.25 -16.87
CA ARG A 418 11.46 0.89 -17.11
C ARG A 418 11.69 -0.61 -16.97
N ILE A 419 11.12 -1.25 -15.96
CA ILE A 419 11.19 -2.71 -15.78
C ILE A 419 10.58 -3.42 -16.99
N GLU A 420 9.47 -2.93 -17.53
CA GLU A 420 8.86 -3.49 -18.74
C GLU A 420 9.84 -3.47 -19.91
N ILE A 421 10.54 -2.36 -20.13
CA ILE A 421 11.57 -2.24 -21.17
C ILE A 421 12.74 -3.21 -20.90
N GLU A 422 13.17 -3.33 -19.64
CA GLU A 422 14.26 -4.25 -19.23
C GLU A 422 13.89 -5.73 -19.50
N LEU A 423 12.61 -6.09 -19.30
CA LEU A 423 12.10 -7.44 -19.54
C LEU A 423 11.80 -7.74 -21.01
N ALA A 424 11.57 -6.71 -21.82
CA ALA A 424 11.24 -6.82 -23.25
C ALA A 424 10.12 -7.86 -23.50
N ASP A 425 10.35 -8.83 -24.40
CA ASP A 425 9.34 -9.84 -24.78
C ASP A 425 8.97 -10.83 -23.66
N GLU A 426 9.75 -10.87 -22.56
CA GLU A 426 9.44 -11.67 -21.38
C GLU A 426 8.35 -11.04 -20.50
N ALA A 427 8.16 -9.72 -20.58
CA ALA A 427 7.18 -9.00 -19.77
C ALA A 427 5.76 -9.56 -19.94
N ARG A 428 5.04 -9.70 -18.83
CA ARG A 428 3.61 -10.06 -18.82
C ARG A 428 2.89 -9.05 -17.94
N TYR A 429 1.86 -8.44 -18.48
CA TYR A 429 1.02 -7.50 -17.73
C TYR A 429 -0.10 -8.25 -17.01
N GLY A 430 -0.08 -8.21 -15.69
CA GLY A 430 -1.06 -8.85 -14.82
C GLY A 430 -1.21 -10.35 -15.07
N TYR A 431 -2.05 -10.98 -14.30
CA TYR A 431 -2.56 -12.30 -14.67
C TYR A 431 -3.85 -12.09 -15.46
N LYS A 432 -3.92 -12.50 -16.72
CA LYS A 432 -5.12 -12.36 -17.60
C LYS A 432 -6.41 -12.95 -17.00
N LYS A 433 -6.35 -13.48 -15.81
CA LYS A 433 -7.47 -13.92 -14.97
C LYS A 433 -7.16 -13.68 -13.49
N LEU A 434 -7.09 -12.43 -13.07
CA LEU A 434 -7.61 -12.11 -11.74
C LEU A 434 -9.12 -12.10 -11.94
N ARG A 435 -9.76 -13.17 -11.55
CA ARG A 435 -11.14 -13.62 -11.74
C ARG A 435 -12.17 -12.61 -12.18
#